data_f5ce1d0faec250557bd2433bdedb66ec
#
_entry.id   f5ce1d0faec250557bd2433bdedb66ec
#
_cell.length_a   1.000
_cell.length_b   1.000
_cell.length_c   1.000
_cell.angle_alpha   90.00
_cell.angle_beta   90.00
_cell.angle_gamma   90.00
#
_symmetry.space_group_name_H-M   'P 1'
#
loop_
_entity.id
_entity.type
_entity.pdbx_description
1 polymer ?
#
loop_
_entity_poly.entity_id
_entity_poly.type
_entity_poly.pdbx_seq_one_letter_code
_entity_poly.pdbx_strand_id
1 'polypeptide(L)'
;MKHRFVRRVSALALAGCLLAGSSLPAFAAASAAKEEVIYANLTASGAVTGVYAVNSFSVQAGDTVADHGSYTAVRNMTTSDAVEQSGDTVTVHVTEDGKLYYEGTMDAATALPWVVKLTYTLDGAEISPDELGGKSGALSIRLQVSRNPDCTGSFFDDYALQVTMSLDTGLARNISAPGATVANVGSKKQLSYILLPGADSDVTVTADVTDFAMDAVSLNGVRLNLNLDLGDMD
;
A
#
# COMPACT_ATOMS: atom_id res chain seq x y z
N MET A 1 24.34 -5.36 -31.38
CA MET A 1 24.22 -5.48 -29.93
C MET A 1 22.85 -4.98 -29.50
N LYS A 2 21.91 -5.89 -29.27
CA LYS A 2 20.54 -5.54 -28.86
C LYS A 2 20.51 -5.53 -27.33
N HIS A 3 20.38 -4.36 -26.73
CA HIS A 3 20.15 -4.23 -25.30
C HIS A 3 18.74 -4.75 -24.98
N ARG A 4 18.68 -5.93 -24.39
CA ARG A 4 17.47 -6.49 -23.78
C ARG A 4 17.14 -5.67 -22.54
N PHE A 5 16.17 -4.77 -22.65
CA PHE A 5 15.52 -4.18 -21.47
C PHE A 5 14.70 -5.29 -20.80
N VAL A 6 15.25 -5.85 -19.75
CA VAL A 6 14.49 -6.70 -18.83
C VAL A 6 13.60 -5.73 -18.02
N ARG A 7 12.34 -5.57 -18.43
CA ARG A 7 11.33 -4.91 -17.61
C ARG A 7 11.01 -5.87 -16.45
N ARG A 8 11.53 -5.52 -15.29
CA ARG A 8 11.22 -6.21 -14.05
C ARG A 8 9.74 -5.96 -13.75
N VAL A 9 8.99 -7.04 -13.49
CA VAL A 9 7.64 -6.97 -12.92
C VAL A 9 7.78 -6.27 -11.57
N SER A 10 7.19 -5.09 -11.47
CA SER A 10 7.47 -4.15 -10.39
C SER A 10 6.61 -4.43 -9.16
N ALA A 11 7.16 -4.15 -8.01
CA ALA A 11 6.61 -4.34 -6.67
C ALA A 11 5.17 -3.82 -6.48
N LEU A 12 4.41 -4.53 -5.63
CA LEU A 12 3.16 -4.05 -5.04
C LEU A 12 3.47 -2.90 -4.07
N ALA A 13 2.72 -1.82 -4.14
CA ALA A 13 2.74 -0.78 -3.13
C ALA A 13 1.43 -0.79 -2.33
N LEU A 14 1.51 -1.01 -1.02
CA LEU A 14 0.38 -0.88 -0.10
C LEU A 14 0.46 0.48 0.58
N ALA A 15 -0.56 1.30 0.44
CA ALA A 15 -0.67 2.58 1.13
C ALA A 15 -1.90 2.57 2.06
N GLY A 16 -1.68 2.72 3.36
CA GLY A 16 -2.74 2.85 4.35
C GLY A 16 -2.71 4.22 5.02
N CYS A 17 -3.83 4.93 5.06
CA CYS A 17 -3.96 6.19 5.80
C CYS A 17 -4.50 5.93 7.19
N LEU A 18 -3.74 6.34 8.23
CA LEU A 18 -4.13 6.29 9.62
C LEU A 18 -4.35 7.73 10.13
N LEU A 19 -5.59 8.09 10.40
CA LEU A 19 -5.90 9.26 11.21
C LEU A 19 -6.14 8.79 12.65
N ALA A 20 -5.11 8.86 13.50
CA ALA A 20 -5.24 8.56 14.91
C ALA A 20 -5.35 9.87 15.72
N GLY A 21 -6.58 10.27 16.04
CA GLY A 21 -6.83 11.26 17.07
C GLY A 21 -6.85 10.60 18.45
N SER A 22 -5.79 10.68 19.23
CA SER A 22 -5.81 10.41 20.67
C SER A 22 -5.17 11.57 21.42
N SER A 23 -6.00 12.35 22.09
CA SER A 23 -5.58 13.42 23.00
C SER A 23 -5.22 12.83 24.36
N LEU A 24 -3.93 12.86 24.70
CA LEU A 24 -3.47 12.79 26.09
C LEU A 24 -2.96 14.17 26.51
N PRO A 25 -3.31 14.70 27.69
CA PRO A 25 -2.83 15.98 28.14
C PRO A 25 -1.40 15.84 28.68
N ALA A 26 -0.43 16.30 27.95
CA ALA A 26 0.90 16.59 28.43
C ALA A 26 1.27 18.00 28.00
N PHE A 27 1.88 18.75 28.88
CA PHE A 27 2.25 20.16 28.77
C PHE A 27 2.71 20.56 27.36
N ALA A 28 2.01 21.54 26.77
CA ALA A 28 1.96 21.81 25.37
C ALA A 28 3.18 22.61 24.87
N ALA A 29 3.95 21.98 24.01
CA ALA A 29 4.15 22.56 22.70
C ALA A 29 2.91 22.16 21.88
N ALA A 30 2.27 23.08 21.18
CA ALA A 30 1.13 22.74 20.32
C ALA A 30 1.63 21.67 19.33
N SER A 31 1.23 20.42 19.55
CA SER A 31 1.62 19.35 18.63
C SER A 31 0.92 19.64 17.31
N ALA A 32 1.70 20.00 16.30
CA ALA A 32 1.20 20.09 14.94
C ALA A 32 0.43 18.80 14.63
N ALA A 33 -0.75 18.93 14.01
CA ALA A 33 -1.56 17.77 13.68
C ALA A 33 -0.73 16.81 12.81
N LYS A 34 -0.52 15.59 13.30
CA LYS A 34 0.20 14.53 12.59
C LYS A 34 -0.74 13.82 11.64
N GLU A 35 -0.30 13.65 10.41
CA GLU A 35 -0.86 12.67 9.47
C GLU A 35 0.21 11.61 9.21
N GLU A 36 -0.19 10.36 9.16
CA GLU A 36 0.71 9.23 8.94
C GLU A 36 0.15 8.31 7.86
N VAL A 37 1.02 7.94 6.92
CA VAL A 37 0.72 6.95 5.88
C VAL A 37 1.78 5.87 5.93
N ILE A 38 1.35 4.62 6.09
CA ILE A 38 2.24 3.46 6.05
C ILE A 38 2.26 2.87 4.64
N TYR A 39 3.45 2.67 4.12
CA TYR A 39 3.72 2.06 2.84
C TYR A 39 4.41 0.71 3.04
N ALA A 40 4.03 -0.26 2.24
CA ALA A 40 4.73 -1.53 2.16
C ALA A 40 5.04 -1.87 0.70
N ASN A 41 6.26 -2.30 0.46
CA ASN A 41 6.68 -2.86 -0.81
C ASN A 41 6.55 -4.38 -0.75
N LEU A 42 5.92 -4.95 -1.77
CA LEU A 42 5.72 -6.39 -1.89
C LEU A 42 6.35 -6.90 -3.19
N THR A 43 6.78 -8.14 -3.20
CA THR A 43 7.14 -8.84 -4.44
C THR A 43 5.89 -9.04 -5.30
N ALA A 44 6.05 -9.44 -6.55
CA ALA A 44 4.94 -9.78 -7.42
C ALA A 44 4.11 -10.99 -6.93
N SER A 45 4.64 -11.80 -6.01
CA SER A 45 3.91 -12.89 -5.33
C SER A 45 3.28 -12.49 -3.98
N GLY A 46 3.51 -11.25 -3.49
CA GLY A 46 2.91 -10.72 -2.28
C GLY A 46 3.82 -10.74 -1.04
N ALA A 47 5.05 -11.23 -1.12
CA ALA A 47 5.97 -11.20 0.01
C ALA A 47 6.45 -9.77 0.30
N VAL A 48 6.44 -9.38 1.57
CA VAL A 48 6.88 -8.04 2.03
C VAL A 48 8.39 -7.90 1.82
N THR A 49 8.82 -6.79 1.23
CA THR A 49 10.23 -6.45 0.99
C THR A 49 10.69 -5.21 1.72
N GLY A 50 9.77 -4.42 2.26
CA GLY A 50 10.06 -3.25 3.06
C GLY A 50 8.78 -2.56 3.52
N VAL A 51 8.84 -1.94 4.70
CA VAL A 51 7.75 -1.16 5.28
C VAL A 51 8.32 0.17 5.76
N TYR A 52 7.64 1.27 5.48
CA TYR A 52 8.02 2.58 5.95
C TYR A 52 6.78 3.46 6.20
N ALA A 53 6.89 4.36 7.16
CA ALA A 53 5.89 5.37 7.44
C ALA A 53 6.33 6.73 6.88
N VAL A 54 5.41 7.45 6.26
CA VAL A 54 5.58 8.87 5.94
C VAL A 54 4.73 9.66 6.90
N ASN A 55 5.39 10.45 7.73
CA ASN A 55 4.78 11.31 8.73
C ASN A 55 4.77 12.75 8.20
N SER A 56 3.65 13.45 8.36
CA SER A 56 3.53 14.84 7.95
C SER A 56 2.99 15.72 9.07
N PHE A 57 3.52 16.95 9.13
CA PHE A 57 3.17 17.95 10.10
C PHE A 57 3.03 19.32 9.43
N SER A 58 2.06 20.12 9.87
CA SER A 58 2.02 21.55 9.53
C SER A 58 2.87 22.30 10.55
N VAL A 59 3.88 23.03 10.10
CA VAL A 59 4.92 23.60 10.97
C VAL A 59 5.18 25.06 10.63
N GLN A 60 5.77 25.78 11.60
CA GLN A 60 6.28 27.15 11.46
C GLN A 60 7.79 27.16 11.74
N ALA A 61 8.48 28.14 11.16
CA ALA A 61 9.89 28.36 11.43
C ALA A 61 10.12 28.58 12.96
N GLY A 62 11.09 27.84 13.52
CA GLY A 62 11.36 27.84 14.95
C GLY A 62 10.65 26.74 15.74
N ASP A 63 9.72 26.01 15.14
CA ASP A 63 9.08 24.86 15.78
C ASP A 63 10.10 23.73 16.03
N THR A 64 9.82 22.96 17.07
CA THR A 64 10.47 21.66 17.29
C THR A 64 9.40 20.58 17.24
N VAL A 65 9.46 19.76 16.21
CA VAL A 65 8.59 18.58 16.09
C VAL A 65 9.25 17.45 16.88
N ALA A 66 8.50 16.88 17.84
CA ALA A 66 8.86 15.65 18.52
C ALA A 66 7.80 14.59 18.23
N ASP A 67 8.20 13.49 17.66
CA ASP A 67 7.32 12.38 17.28
C ASP A 67 7.89 11.05 17.80
N HIS A 68 7.05 10.00 17.78
CA HIS A 68 7.44 8.69 18.28
C HIS A 68 7.14 7.61 17.23
N GLY A 69 8.12 6.73 17.05
CA GLY A 69 7.98 5.57 16.15
C GLY A 69 9.19 4.65 16.25
N SER A 70 8.95 3.36 16.18
CA SER A 70 10.00 2.34 16.16
C SER A 70 10.58 2.20 14.75
N TYR A 71 11.53 3.08 14.41
CA TYR A 71 12.16 3.11 13.10
C TYR A 71 13.62 2.64 13.17
N THR A 72 14.07 1.95 12.15
CA THR A 72 15.48 1.56 11.95
C THR A 72 16.31 2.69 11.32
N ALA A 73 15.64 3.59 10.60
CA ALA A 73 16.23 4.81 10.03
C ALA A 73 15.16 5.86 9.82
N VAL A 74 15.55 7.14 9.86
CA VAL A 74 14.67 8.28 9.58
C VAL A 74 15.29 9.20 8.54
N ARG A 75 14.46 9.84 7.71
CA ARG A 75 14.90 10.72 6.64
C ARG A 75 13.95 11.87 6.43
N ASN A 76 14.45 13.11 6.44
CA ASN A 76 13.68 14.28 6.02
C ASN A 76 13.40 14.22 4.50
N MET A 77 12.16 14.46 4.11
CA MET A 77 11.73 14.41 2.71
C MET A 77 11.44 15.80 2.12
N THR A 78 11.40 16.84 2.96
CA THR A 78 10.91 18.18 2.55
C THR A 78 12.02 19.22 2.54
N THR A 79 12.82 19.25 3.61
CA THR A 79 13.85 20.27 3.82
C THR A 79 15.21 19.63 4.05
N SER A 80 16.24 20.46 4.21
CA SER A 80 17.58 20.02 4.61
C SER A 80 17.75 19.95 6.13
N ASP A 81 16.71 20.26 6.93
CA ASP A 81 16.76 20.20 8.37
C ASP A 81 17.11 18.79 8.84
N ALA A 82 18.00 18.69 9.82
CA ALA A 82 18.41 17.41 10.36
C ALA A 82 17.23 16.73 11.08
N VAL A 83 17.08 15.43 10.87
CA VAL A 83 16.21 14.57 11.66
C VAL A 83 17.08 13.82 12.64
N GLU A 84 16.82 14.03 13.93
CA GLU A 84 17.51 13.34 15.01
C GLU A 84 16.65 12.19 15.53
N GLN A 85 17.26 11.03 15.73
CA GLN A 85 16.58 9.87 16.31
C GLN A 85 17.32 9.43 17.58
N SER A 86 16.56 9.29 18.66
CA SER A 86 17.05 8.76 19.93
C SER A 86 16.05 7.73 20.47
N GLY A 87 16.38 6.45 20.33
CA GLY A 87 15.43 5.36 20.57
C GLY A 87 14.20 5.50 19.68
N ASP A 88 13.02 5.55 20.27
CA ASP A 88 11.74 5.69 19.56
C ASP A 88 11.34 7.16 19.33
N THR A 89 12.16 8.13 19.77
CA THR A 89 11.87 9.56 19.61
C THR A 89 12.57 10.11 18.37
N VAL A 90 11.79 10.79 17.52
CA VAL A 90 12.25 11.52 16.34
C VAL A 90 12.07 13.02 16.60
N THR A 91 13.14 13.80 16.42
CA THR A 91 13.11 15.25 16.63
C THR A 91 13.57 15.98 15.38
N VAL A 92 12.84 17.04 15.00
CA VAL A 92 13.20 17.93 13.89
C VAL A 92 13.06 19.36 14.37
N HIS A 93 14.15 20.14 14.24
CA HIS A 93 14.13 21.61 14.44
C HIS A 93 13.83 22.26 13.09
N VAL A 94 12.67 22.90 12.99
CA VAL A 94 12.14 23.42 11.74
C VAL A 94 12.69 24.82 11.47
N THR A 95 13.21 25.03 10.27
CA THR A 95 13.78 26.35 9.87
C THR A 95 12.86 27.16 8.97
N GLU A 96 11.83 26.54 8.37
CA GLU A 96 10.91 27.19 7.40
C GLU A 96 9.46 26.82 7.69
N ASP A 97 8.53 27.75 7.37
CA ASP A 97 7.09 27.49 7.44
C ASP A 97 6.65 26.48 6.38
N GLY A 98 5.68 25.61 6.69
CA GLY A 98 5.08 24.76 5.67
C GLY A 98 4.65 23.39 6.16
N LYS A 99 4.85 22.40 5.29
CA LYS A 99 4.64 20.99 5.59
C LYS A 99 6.00 20.30 5.74
N LEU A 100 6.24 19.73 6.90
CA LEU A 100 7.36 18.82 7.13
C LEU A 100 6.89 17.40 6.83
N TYR A 101 7.64 16.70 5.99
CA TYR A 101 7.50 15.25 5.78
C TYR A 101 8.80 14.56 6.17
N TYR A 102 8.70 13.52 6.96
CA TYR A 102 9.83 12.62 7.17
C TYR A 102 9.40 11.16 6.98
N GLU A 103 10.30 10.35 6.47
CA GLU A 103 10.15 8.91 6.32
C GLU A 103 10.82 8.20 7.48
N GLY A 104 10.09 7.27 8.11
CA GLY A 104 10.64 6.33 9.08
C GLY A 104 10.63 4.91 8.49
N THR A 105 11.79 4.34 8.22
CA THR A 105 11.93 2.96 7.79
C THR A 105 11.67 2.03 8.97
N MET A 106 10.76 1.08 8.81
CA MET A 106 10.45 0.08 9.82
C MET A 106 11.36 -1.15 9.68
N ASP A 107 11.38 -1.99 10.70
CA ASP A 107 12.08 -3.28 10.63
C ASP A 107 11.50 -4.16 9.51
N ALA A 108 12.36 -4.89 8.81
CA ALA A 108 11.95 -5.79 7.73
C ALA A 108 11.03 -6.94 8.20
N ALA A 109 11.05 -7.24 9.49
CA ALA A 109 10.16 -8.22 10.13
C ALA A 109 8.82 -7.62 10.57
N THR A 110 8.53 -6.35 10.28
CA THR A 110 7.25 -5.72 10.63
C THR A 110 6.09 -6.47 9.96
N ALA A 111 5.24 -7.06 10.79
CA ALA A 111 4.08 -7.81 10.33
C ALA A 111 2.99 -6.85 9.83
N LEU A 112 2.60 -6.95 8.57
CA LEU A 112 1.43 -6.25 8.05
C LEU A 112 0.14 -6.93 8.53
N PRO A 113 -0.98 -6.19 8.65
CA PRO A 113 -2.27 -6.76 9.05
C PRO A 113 -2.82 -7.84 8.09
N TRP A 114 -2.37 -7.82 6.85
CA TRP A 114 -2.80 -8.73 5.79
C TRP A 114 -1.66 -9.59 5.29
N VAL A 115 -1.94 -10.87 5.05
CA VAL A 115 -1.14 -11.73 4.18
C VAL A 115 -1.70 -11.59 2.78
N VAL A 116 -0.86 -11.17 1.85
CA VAL A 116 -1.20 -11.03 0.44
C VAL A 116 -0.49 -12.10 -0.35
N LYS A 117 -1.22 -12.84 -1.19
CA LYS A 117 -0.65 -13.87 -2.07
C LYS A 117 -1.19 -13.70 -3.47
N LEU A 118 -0.28 -13.56 -4.45
CA LEU A 118 -0.61 -13.63 -5.87
C LEU A 118 -0.01 -14.88 -6.48
N THR A 119 -0.84 -15.60 -7.23
CA THR A 119 -0.43 -16.75 -8.03
C THR A 119 -0.80 -16.52 -9.48
N TYR A 120 0.05 -16.99 -10.39
CA TYR A 120 -0.11 -16.82 -11.81
C TYR A 120 -0.13 -18.17 -12.49
N THR A 121 -1.06 -18.34 -13.42
CA THR A 121 -1.05 -19.50 -14.34
C THR A 121 -1.09 -19.03 -15.77
N LEU A 122 -0.36 -19.69 -16.64
CA LEU A 122 -0.38 -19.48 -18.08
C LEU A 122 -0.71 -20.81 -18.76
N ASP A 123 -1.75 -20.83 -19.60
CA ASP A 123 -2.27 -22.03 -20.24
C ASP A 123 -2.58 -23.17 -19.25
N GLY A 124 -3.03 -22.80 -18.02
CA GLY A 124 -3.39 -23.73 -16.96
C GLY A 124 -2.22 -24.24 -16.11
N ALA A 125 -0.98 -23.90 -16.44
CA ALA A 125 0.21 -24.27 -15.65
C ALA A 125 0.66 -23.07 -14.78
N GLU A 126 1.05 -23.33 -13.53
CA GLU A 126 1.61 -22.29 -12.65
C GLU A 126 2.93 -21.77 -13.26
N ILE A 127 3.11 -20.46 -13.19
CA ILE A 127 4.28 -19.76 -13.71
C ILE A 127 4.78 -18.72 -12.69
N SER A 128 6.09 -18.63 -12.56
CA SER A 128 6.70 -17.57 -11.73
C SER A 128 6.45 -16.19 -12.36
N PRO A 129 6.16 -15.15 -11.55
CA PRO A 129 6.01 -13.79 -12.06
C PRO A 129 7.28 -13.27 -12.76
N ASP A 130 8.46 -13.76 -12.40
CA ASP A 130 9.73 -13.39 -13.04
C ASP A 130 9.85 -13.96 -14.48
N GLU A 131 9.17 -15.06 -14.76
CA GLU A 131 9.18 -15.74 -16.06
C GLU A 131 8.01 -15.31 -16.95
N LEU A 132 6.98 -14.65 -16.37
CA LEU A 132 5.73 -14.32 -17.04
C LEU A 132 5.89 -13.16 -18.05
N GLY A 133 6.80 -12.24 -17.80
CA GLY A 133 7.04 -11.07 -18.67
C GLY A 133 7.36 -11.47 -20.11
N GLY A 134 6.64 -10.90 -21.09
CA GLY A 134 6.81 -11.18 -22.52
C GLY A 134 6.18 -12.49 -22.99
N LYS A 135 5.50 -13.25 -22.13
CA LYS A 135 4.79 -14.48 -22.51
C LYS A 135 3.45 -14.20 -23.16
N SER A 136 2.95 -15.20 -23.89
CA SER A 136 1.64 -15.15 -24.54
C SER A 136 0.89 -16.42 -24.20
N GLY A 137 -0.43 -16.33 -24.00
CA GLY A 137 -1.29 -17.47 -23.65
C GLY A 137 -2.51 -17.06 -22.83
N ALA A 138 -3.24 -18.05 -22.33
CA ALA A 138 -4.36 -17.85 -21.42
C ALA A 138 -3.83 -17.61 -19.98
N LEU A 139 -3.86 -16.36 -19.54
CA LEU A 139 -3.39 -15.94 -18.21
C LEU A 139 -4.50 -16.00 -17.18
N SER A 140 -4.17 -16.48 -15.98
CA SER A 140 -4.98 -16.28 -14.78
C SER A 140 -4.11 -15.70 -13.66
N ILE A 141 -4.60 -14.65 -13.02
CA ILE A 141 -4.01 -14.00 -11.82
C ILE A 141 -5.00 -14.20 -10.68
N ARG A 142 -4.60 -14.93 -9.64
CA ARG A 142 -5.38 -15.11 -8.42
C ARG A 142 -4.76 -14.32 -7.30
N LEU A 143 -5.53 -13.42 -6.71
CA LEU A 143 -5.17 -12.67 -5.51
C LEU A 143 -5.94 -13.21 -4.32
N GLN A 144 -5.22 -13.61 -3.30
CA GLN A 144 -5.75 -13.99 -1.99
C GLN A 144 -5.25 -13.01 -0.95
N VAL A 145 -6.17 -12.53 -0.10
CA VAL A 145 -5.86 -11.66 1.03
C VAL A 145 -6.53 -12.25 2.26
N SER A 146 -5.76 -12.46 3.31
CA SER A 146 -6.25 -13.01 4.58
C SER A 146 -5.66 -12.26 5.77
N ARG A 147 -6.24 -12.48 6.96
CA ARG A 147 -5.68 -11.96 8.20
C ARG A 147 -4.27 -12.51 8.43
N ASN A 148 -3.36 -11.61 8.82
CA ASN A 148 -2.05 -12.04 9.30
C ASN A 148 -2.13 -12.34 10.81
N PRO A 149 -1.92 -13.62 11.23
CA PRO A 149 -1.98 -14.00 12.64
C PRO A 149 -0.84 -13.40 13.47
N ASP A 150 0.27 -13.01 12.84
CA ASP A 150 1.43 -12.44 13.51
C ASP A 150 1.27 -10.93 13.77
N CYS A 151 0.25 -10.28 13.18
CA CYS A 151 -0.06 -8.88 13.42
C CYS A 151 -1.13 -8.74 14.50
N THR A 152 -0.79 -8.03 15.57
CA THR A 152 -1.72 -7.68 16.66
C THR A 152 -2.42 -6.37 16.34
N GLY A 153 -3.71 -6.25 16.70
CA GLY A 153 -4.50 -5.03 16.51
C GLY A 153 -5.70 -5.24 15.59
N SER A 154 -6.47 -4.17 15.41
CA SER A 154 -7.76 -4.21 14.72
C SER A 154 -7.73 -3.78 13.24
N PHE A 155 -6.55 -3.51 12.68
CA PHE A 155 -6.45 -2.98 11.31
C PHE A 155 -7.14 -3.85 10.26
N PHE A 156 -7.01 -5.17 10.38
CA PHE A 156 -7.69 -6.09 9.46
C PHE A 156 -9.22 -5.96 9.53
N ASP A 157 -9.74 -5.67 10.72
CA ASP A 157 -11.18 -5.54 10.98
C ASP A 157 -11.71 -4.13 10.72
N ASP A 158 -10.85 -3.10 10.73
CA ASP A 158 -11.25 -1.70 10.59
C ASP A 158 -11.08 -1.15 9.17
N TYR A 159 -10.25 -1.78 8.34
CA TYR A 159 -9.88 -1.25 7.02
C TYR A 159 -10.39 -2.13 5.89
N ALA A 160 -11.03 -1.50 4.91
CA ALA A 160 -11.23 -2.08 3.59
C ALA A 160 -9.96 -1.91 2.75
N LEU A 161 -9.68 -2.86 1.86
CA LEU A 161 -8.64 -2.71 0.86
C LEU A 161 -9.24 -2.48 -0.52
N GLN A 162 -8.87 -1.37 -1.15
CA GLN A 162 -9.09 -1.18 -2.57
C GLN A 162 -7.90 -1.76 -3.34
N VAL A 163 -8.15 -2.80 -4.10
CA VAL A 163 -7.16 -3.43 -4.98
C VAL A 163 -7.35 -2.90 -6.39
N THR A 164 -6.27 -2.48 -7.04
CA THR A 164 -6.29 -2.01 -8.42
C THR A 164 -5.28 -2.78 -9.26
N MET A 165 -5.74 -3.35 -10.35
CA MET A 165 -4.95 -4.00 -11.40
C MET A 165 -5.21 -3.30 -12.73
N SER A 166 -4.19 -3.11 -13.56
CA SER A 166 -4.31 -2.47 -14.86
C SER A 166 -3.68 -3.33 -15.95
N LEU A 167 -4.48 -3.71 -16.95
CA LEU A 167 -4.04 -4.47 -18.10
C LEU A 167 -4.11 -3.61 -19.37
N ASP A 168 -3.05 -3.60 -20.19
CA ASP A 168 -3.05 -2.93 -21.47
C ASP A 168 -3.91 -3.72 -22.48
N THR A 169 -4.92 -3.07 -23.06
CA THR A 169 -5.84 -3.72 -24.02
C THR A 169 -5.21 -4.04 -25.38
N GLY A 170 -4.03 -3.51 -25.65
CA GLY A 170 -3.21 -3.92 -26.79
C GLY A 170 -2.51 -5.26 -26.56
N LEU A 171 -2.24 -5.63 -25.30
CA LEU A 171 -1.53 -6.84 -24.91
C LEU A 171 -2.45 -7.89 -24.27
N ALA A 172 -3.63 -7.49 -23.77
CA ALA A 172 -4.58 -8.36 -23.10
C ALA A 172 -5.99 -8.23 -23.71
N ARG A 173 -6.61 -9.35 -24.02
CA ARG A 173 -7.98 -9.45 -24.57
C ARG A 173 -8.80 -10.42 -23.72
N ASN A 174 -10.12 -10.43 -23.95
CA ASN A 174 -11.05 -11.30 -23.22
C ASN A 174 -10.90 -11.22 -21.69
N ILE A 175 -10.59 -9.99 -21.20
CA ILE A 175 -10.36 -9.75 -19.78
C ILE A 175 -11.65 -10.01 -19.00
N SER A 176 -11.59 -10.93 -18.05
CA SER A 176 -12.67 -11.27 -17.12
C SER A 176 -12.19 -11.05 -15.68
N ALA A 177 -12.95 -10.29 -14.94
CA ALA A 177 -12.64 -9.93 -13.54
C ALA A 177 -13.94 -9.90 -12.72
N PRO A 178 -14.51 -11.06 -12.38
CA PRO A 178 -15.76 -11.15 -11.62
C PRO A 178 -15.64 -10.37 -10.29
N GLY A 179 -16.65 -9.57 -9.97
CA GLY A 179 -16.69 -8.77 -8.76
C GLY A 179 -15.90 -7.46 -8.82
N ALA A 180 -15.14 -7.21 -9.88
CA ALA A 180 -14.43 -5.94 -10.04
C ALA A 180 -15.33 -4.85 -10.64
N THR A 181 -15.10 -3.61 -10.20
CA THR A 181 -15.49 -2.44 -10.99
C THR A 181 -14.47 -2.25 -12.10
N VAL A 182 -14.95 -2.12 -13.35
CA VAL A 182 -14.09 -2.05 -14.53
C VAL A 182 -14.18 -0.67 -15.16
N ALA A 183 -13.04 -0.02 -15.38
CA ALA A 183 -12.93 1.26 -16.07
C ALA A 183 -11.91 1.21 -17.22
N ASN A 184 -12.12 2.02 -18.26
CA ASN A 184 -11.14 2.21 -19.30
C ASN A 184 -10.37 3.50 -19.01
N VAL A 185 -9.04 3.40 -18.91
CA VAL A 185 -8.13 4.51 -18.63
C VAL A 185 -7.06 4.54 -19.72
N GLY A 186 -7.26 5.37 -20.74
CA GLY A 186 -6.43 5.36 -21.95
C GLY A 186 -6.47 3.99 -22.65
N SER A 187 -5.29 3.41 -22.90
CA SER A 187 -5.17 2.07 -23.48
C SER A 187 -5.33 0.93 -22.48
N LYS A 188 -5.58 1.25 -21.19
CA LYS A 188 -5.63 0.26 -20.13
C LYS A 188 -7.05 0.02 -19.65
N LYS A 189 -7.32 -1.23 -19.30
CA LYS A 189 -8.49 -1.64 -18.53
C LYS A 189 -8.08 -1.75 -17.07
N GLN A 190 -8.64 -0.87 -16.25
CA GLN A 190 -8.44 -0.85 -14.81
C GLN A 190 -9.53 -1.68 -14.13
N LEU A 191 -9.11 -2.60 -13.29
CA LEU A 191 -9.95 -3.52 -12.51
C LEU A 191 -9.79 -3.14 -11.04
N SER A 192 -10.89 -2.77 -10.38
CA SER A 192 -10.88 -2.36 -8.97
C SER A 192 -11.78 -3.25 -8.14
N TYR A 193 -11.22 -3.86 -7.10
CA TYR A 193 -11.95 -4.62 -6.10
C TYR A 193 -11.98 -3.87 -4.78
N ILE A 194 -13.06 -4.00 -4.03
CA ILE A 194 -13.16 -3.56 -2.64
C ILE A 194 -13.25 -4.81 -1.77
N LEU A 195 -12.19 -5.07 -1.00
CA LEU A 195 -12.14 -6.15 -0.03
C LEU A 195 -12.62 -5.61 1.30
N LEU A 196 -13.63 -6.26 1.88
CA LEU A 196 -14.28 -5.78 3.09
C LEU A 196 -13.42 -6.03 4.34
N PRO A 197 -13.54 -5.17 5.37
CA PRO A 197 -12.88 -5.38 6.64
C PRO A 197 -13.28 -6.72 7.29
N GLY A 198 -12.34 -7.35 7.97
CA GLY A 198 -12.59 -8.55 8.78
C GLY A 198 -12.85 -9.82 7.97
N ALA A 199 -12.75 -9.78 6.64
CA ALA A 199 -13.04 -10.93 5.78
C ALA A 199 -11.86 -11.28 4.88
N ASP A 200 -11.58 -12.57 4.76
CA ASP A 200 -10.66 -13.09 3.76
C ASP A 200 -11.26 -12.92 2.36
N SER A 201 -10.40 -12.73 1.38
CA SER A 201 -10.80 -12.50 -0.01
C SER A 201 -9.98 -13.34 -0.97
N ASP A 202 -10.65 -13.80 -2.02
CA ASP A 202 -10.06 -14.62 -3.08
C ASP A 202 -10.68 -14.19 -4.43
N VAL A 203 -9.92 -13.50 -5.23
CA VAL A 203 -10.39 -12.98 -6.51
C VAL A 203 -9.48 -13.44 -7.64
N THR A 204 -10.06 -13.66 -8.81
CA THR A 204 -9.33 -14.13 -9.99
C THR A 204 -9.62 -13.24 -11.18
N VAL A 205 -8.57 -12.86 -11.88
CA VAL A 205 -8.62 -12.14 -13.16
C VAL A 205 -8.08 -13.07 -14.24
N THR A 206 -8.79 -13.20 -15.34
CA THR A 206 -8.33 -13.96 -16.52
C THR A 206 -8.27 -13.09 -17.76
N ALA A 207 -7.33 -13.39 -18.65
CA ALA A 207 -7.18 -12.71 -19.94
C ALA A 207 -6.40 -13.58 -20.93
N ASP A 208 -6.63 -13.37 -22.23
CA ASP A 208 -5.71 -13.84 -23.26
C ASP A 208 -4.65 -12.78 -23.48
N VAL A 209 -3.38 -13.11 -23.26
CA VAL A 209 -2.28 -12.15 -23.32
C VAL A 209 -1.31 -12.44 -24.46
N THR A 210 -0.71 -11.38 -24.98
CA THR A 210 0.37 -11.42 -25.98
C THR A 210 1.46 -10.48 -25.50
N ASP A 211 2.71 -10.96 -25.42
CA ASP A 211 3.86 -10.18 -24.94
C ASP A 211 3.55 -9.53 -23.58
N PHE A 212 3.13 -10.33 -22.61
CA PHE A 212 2.56 -9.88 -21.34
C PHE A 212 3.43 -8.84 -20.62
N ALA A 213 2.80 -7.73 -20.28
CA ALA A 213 3.32 -6.71 -19.39
C ALA A 213 2.16 -6.12 -18.58
N MET A 214 2.39 -5.83 -17.31
CA MET A 214 1.40 -5.26 -16.42
C MET A 214 2.05 -4.25 -15.47
N ASP A 215 1.31 -3.20 -15.09
CA ASP A 215 1.71 -2.33 -14.00
C ASP A 215 1.65 -3.09 -12.67
N ALA A 216 2.30 -2.53 -11.64
CA ALA A 216 2.20 -3.06 -10.29
C ALA A 216 0.74 -3.08 -9.83
N VAL A 217 0.36 -4.14 -9.13
CA VAL A 217 -0.92 -4.19 -8.41
C VAL A 217 -0.80 -3.29 -7.18
N SER A 218 -1.78 -2.42 -6.97
CA SER A 218 -1.83 -1.56 -5.79
C SER A 218 -2.95 -2.00 -4.84
N LEU A 219 -2.66 -1.96 -3.53
CA LEU A 219 -3.63 -2.16 -2.47
C LEU A 219 -3.62 -0.92 -1.59
N ASN A 220 -4.78 -0.26 -1.45
CA ASN A 220 -4.94 0.92 -0.62
C ASN A 220 -5.90 0.62 0.52
N GLY A 221 -5.42 0.75 1.76
CA GLY A 221 -6.24 0.61 2.96
C GLY A 221 -7.03 1.89 3.24
N VAL A 222 -8.34 1.75 3.41
CA VAL A 222 -9.22 2.86 3.77
C VAL A 222 -10.02 2.44 5.00
N ARG A 223 -9.95 3.25 6.07
CA ARG A 223 -10.74 2.99 7.26
C ARG A 223 -12.21 3.22 6.97
N LEU A 224 -13.02 2.19 7.20
CA LEU A 224 -14.48 2.29 7.09
C LEU A 224 -15.07 2.46 8.49
N ASN A 225 -15.51 3.67 8.81
CA ASN A 225 -16.34 3.92 9.99
C ASN A 225 -17.81 3.63 9.61
N LEU A 226 -18.21 2.37 9.73
CA LEU A 226 -19.61 1.96 9.55
C LEU A 226 -20.41 2.20 10.84
N ASN A 227 -20.40 3.42 11.38
CA ASN A 227 -21.37 3.83 12.39
C ASN A 227 -22.70 4.07 11.68
N LEU A 228 -23.44 2.99 11.40
CA LEU A 228 -24.86 3.07 11.07
C LEU A 228 -25.57 3.38 12.39
N ASP A 229 -25.85 4.66 12.62
CA ASP A 229 -26.80 5.08 13.64
C ASP A 229 -28.19 4.60 13.23
N LEU A 230 -28.59 3.42 13.71
CA LEU A 230 -29.91 2.84 13.51
C LEU A 230 -30.94 3.43 14.48
N GLY A 231 -30.63 4.58 15.14
CA GLY A 231 -31.40 5.16 16.21
C GLY A 231 -32.72 5.83 15.80
N ASP A 232 -33.01 6.05 14.52
CA ASP A 232 -34.20 6.81 14.05
C ASP A 232 -35.09 6.01 13.07
N MET A 233 -35.28 4.72 13.28
CA MET A 233 -36.31 3.95 12.56
C MET A 233 -37.29 3.30 13.54
N ASP A 234 -38.06 4.14 14.25
CA ASP A 234 -39.33 3.79 14.89
C ASP A 234 -40.51 4.56 14.21
#